data_6145d686f4b53e2ba8d41c9b828302b8
#
_entry.id   6145d686f4b53e2ba8d41c9b828302b8
#
_cell.length_a   1.000
_cell.length_b   1.000
_cell.length_c   1.000
_cell.angle_alpha   90.00
_cell.angle_beta   90.00
_cell.angle_gamma   90.00
#
_symmetry.space_group_name_H-M   'P 1'
#
loop_
_entity.id
_entity.type
_entity.pdbx_description
1 polymer ?
#
loop_
_entity_poly.entity_id
_entity_poly.type
_entity_poly.pdbx_seq_one_letter_code
_entity_poly.pdbx_strand_id
1 'polypeptide(L)'
;MKAADLYTFLREPLRAAAKTDPVLIAADDSGLCVDALNGAPGVLSARYASRNGESASDRDNVEKLLSELEEVPDGKRSASFVCAISAILLRNPEGPVELYATEGRLPGVISRAPHGTNGFGYDPVLYLPEYGKCVAELEPDCKNAVSHRGKALRQLAYRYYGIY
;
A
#
# COMPACT_ATOMS: atom_id res chain seq x y z
N MET A 1 7.78 -0.47 -10.30
CA MET A 1 9.01 0.16 -10.88
C MET A 1 10.05 0.20 -9.77
N LYS A 2 11.29 -0.22 -10.04
CA LYS A 2 12.37 -0.14 -9.03
C LYS A 2 12.89 1.30 -8.94
N ALA A 3 13.42 1.71 -7.78
CA ALA A 3 13.97 3.07 -7.60
C ALA A 3 15.08 3.40 -8.61
N ALA A 4 15.90 2.41 -8.99
CA ALA A 4 16.96 2.57 -9.99
C ALA A 4 16.43 2.90 -11.40
N ASP A 5 15.29 2.28 -11.79
CA ASP A 5 14.67 2.53 -13.10
C ASP A 5 14.06 3.93 -13.14
N LEU A 6 13.43 4.34 -12.05
CA LEU A 6 12.87 5.69 -11.88
C LEU A 6 13.98 6.74 -11.96
N TYR A 7 15.12 6.50 -11.30
CA TYR A 7 16.25 7.42 -11.36
C TYR A 7 16.80 7.60 -12.77
N THR A 8 16.95 6.52 -13.54
CA THR A 8 17.46 6.58 -14.93
C THR A 8 16.60 7.52 -15.78
N PHE A 9 15.28 7.47 -15.61
CA PHE A 9 14.34 8.31 -16.34
C PHE A 9 14.33 9.76 -15.87
N LEU A 10 14.51 10.02 -14.57
CA LEU A 10 14.36 11.33 -13.93
C LEU A 10 15.71 12.04 -13.68
N ARG A 11 16.83 11.47 -14.11
CA ARG A 11 18.17 11.96 -13.76
C ARG A 11 18.39 13.44 -13.97
N GLU A 12 18.13 13.95 -15.17
CA GLU A 12 18.35 15.35 -15.50
C GLU A 12 17.35 16.30 -14.78
N PRO A 13 16.04 16.04 -14.77
CA PRO A 13 15.09 16.81 -13.99
C PRO A 13 15.43 16.88 -12.49
N LEU A 14 15.87 15.74 -11.90
CA LEU A 14 16.25 15.68 -10.49
C LEU A 14 17.45 16.57 -10.17
N ARG A 15 18.51 16.51 -10.99
CA ARG A 15 19.70 17.34 -10.81
C ARG A 15 19.39 18.83 -10.97
N ALA A 16 18.53 19.17 -11.92
CA ALA A 16 18.08 20.56 -12.11
C ALA A 16 17.30 21.07 -10.89
N ALA A 17 16.41 20.26 -10.33
CA ALA A 17 15.62 20.64 -9.14
C ALA A 17 16.48 20.71 -7.86
N ALA A 18 17.51 19.87 -7.73
CA ALA A 18 18.37 19.81 -6.55
C ALA A 18 19.40 20.98 -6.46
N LYS A 19 19.34 21.96 -7.36
CA LYS A 19 20.23 23.14 -7.31
C LYS A 19 19.94 24.07 -6.13
N THR A 20 18.71 24.12 -5.69
CA THR A 20 18.25 25.00 -4.60
C THR A 20 18.01 24.23 -3.30
N ASP A 21 17.37 23.08 -3.40
CA ASP A 21 16.94 22.30 -2.24
C ASP A 21 17.11 20.78 -2.49
N PRO A 22 17.26 19.97 -1.43
CA PRO A 22 17.22 18.52 -1.56
C PRO A 22 15.92 18.06 -2.19
N VAL A 23 16.01 17.09 -3.11
CA VAL A 23 14.84 16.53 -3.80
C VAL A 23 14.64 15.08 -3.37
N LEU A 24 13.45 14.79 -2.84
CA LEU A 24 12.98 13.44 -2.56
C LEU A 24 11.83 13.10 -3.50
N ILE A 25 11.99 12.03 -4.30
CA ILE A 25 10.90 11.46 -5.10
C ILE A 25 10.57 10.09 -4.55
N ALA A 26 9.31 9.85 -4.26
CA ALA A 26 8.81 8.56 -3.79
C ALA A 26 7.66 8.08 -4.68
N ALA A 27 7.63 6.77 -4.93
CA ALA A 27 6.50 6.08 -5.54
C ALA A 27 6.06 4.97 -4.59
N ASP A 28 4.73 4.87 -4.36
CA ASP A 28 4.16 3.80 -3.58
C ASP A 28 3.28 2.88 -4.43
N ASP A 29 3.27 1.60 -4.06
CA ASP A 29 2.33 0.61 -4.54
C ASP A 29 1.73 -0.11 -3.34
N SER A 30 0.40 -0.19 -3.31
CA SER A 30 -0.33 -0.79 -2.19
C SER A 30 -1.31 -1.83 -2.70
N GLY A 31 -1.42 -2.93 -1.96
CA GLY A 31 -2.35 -4.00 -2.29
C GLY A 31 -2.77 -4.82 -1.06
N LEU A 32 -3.81 -5.62 -1.26
CA LEU A 32 -4.27 -6.63 -0.31
C LEU A 32 -3.63 -7.97 -0.68
N CYS A 33 -3.02 -8.63 0.29
CA CYS A 33 -2.52 -10.00 0.15
C CYS A 33 -3.30 -10.92 1.07
N VAL A 34 -3.91 -11.99 0.52
CA VAL A 34 -4.72 -12.96 1.26
C VAL A 34 -4.04 -14.31 1.25
N ASP A 35 -3.78 -14.89 2.42
CA ASP A 35 -2.99 -16.11 2.55
C ASP A 35 -3.64 -17.30 1.85
N ALA A 36 -4.95 -17.48 2.01
CA ALA A 36 -5.72 -18.55 1.37
C ALA A 36 -5.74 -18.47 -0.17
N LEU A 37 -5.42 -17.31 -0.74
CA LEU A 37 -5.33 -17.06 -2.18
C LEU A 37 -3.86 -16.93 -2.66
N ASN A 38 -2.90 -17.49 -1.91
CA ASN A 38 -1.48 -17.42 -2.21
C ASN A 38 -0.98 -15.98 -2.46
N GLY A 39 -1.50 -15.02 -1.70
CA GLY A 39 -1.15 -13.61 -1.78
C GLY A 39 -1.96 -12.80 -2.80
N ALA A 40 -2.90 -13.40 -3.55
CA ALA A 40 -3.80 -12.63 -4.38
C ALA A 40 -4.77 -11.79 -3.49
N PRO A 41 -5.26 -10.65 -4.03
CA PRO A 41 -5.01 -10.00 -5.31
C PRO A 41 -3.62 -9.36 -5.48
N GLY A 42 -2.87 -9.02 -4.39
CA GLY A 42 -1.52 -8.47 -4.45
C GLY A 42 -1.43 -7.20 -5.32
N VAL A 43 -0.51 -7.18 -6.26
CA VAL A 43 -0.31 -6.05 -7.21
C VAL A 43 -1.49 -5.82 -8.16
N LEU A 44 -2.44 -6.74 -8.21
CA LEU A 44 -3.65 -6.62 -9.01
C LEU A 44 -4.83 -6.01 -8.22
N SER A 45 -4.62 -5.59 -6.96
CA SER A 45 -5.70 -5.15 -6.07
C SER A 45 -6.66 -4.15 -6.69
N ALA A 46 -6.15 -3.12 -7.37
CA ALA A 46 -6.98 -2.09 -7.98
C ALA A 46 -7.80 -2.57 -9.20
N ARG A 47 -7.44 -3.72 -9.79
CA ARG A 47 -8.05 -4.26 -11.01
C ARG A 47 -8.38 -5.74 -10.90
N TYR A 48 -8.62 -6.22 -9.70
CA TYR A 48 -8.79 -7.67 -9.43
C TYR A 48 -9.98 -8.28 -10.15
N ALA A 49 -11.09 -7.56 -10.24
CA ALA A 49 -12.29 -7.98 -10.96
C ALA A 49 -12.31 -7.53 -12.44
N SER A 50 -11.28 -6.80 -12.91
CA SER A 50 -11.22 -6.32 -14.30
C SER A 50 -11.29 -7.45 -15.31
N ARG A 51 -12.08 -7.26 -16.37
CA ARG A 51 -12.21 -8.21 -17.49
C ARG A 51 -12.08 -7.44 -18.80
N ASN A 52 -11.42 -8.03 -19.79
CA ASN A 52 -11.34 -7.49 -21.17
C ASN A 52 -10.87 -6.02 -21.26
N GLY A 53 -10.02 -5.56 -20.32
CA GLY A 53 -9.53 -4.17 -20.32
C GLY A 53 -10.47 -3.14 -19.69
N GLU A 54 -11.63 -3.53 -19.19
CA GLU A 54 -12.52 -2.67 -18.42
C GLU A 54 -12.00 -2.48 -16.99
N SER A 55 -12.18 -1.28 -16.43
CA SER A 55 -11.85 -1.00 -15.03
C SER A 55 -12.91 -1.61 -14.12
N ALA A 56 -12.48 -2.25 -13.04
CA ALA A 56 -13.39 -2.72 -11.98
C ALA A 56 -13.57 -1.65 -10.91
N SER A 57 -14.76 -1.54 -10.35
CA SER A 57 -14.99 -0.72 -9.17
C SER A 57 -14.45 -1.41 -7.89
N ASP A 58 -14.27 -0.65 -6.81
CA ASP A 58 -13.91 -1.21 -5.50
C ASP A 58 -14.92 -2.28 -5.06
N ARG A 59 -16.21 -2.05 -5.33
CA ARG A 59 -17.27 -2.99 -5.04
C ARG A 59 -17.09 -4.30 -5.81
N ASP A 60 -16.83 -4.25 -7.13
CA ASP A 60 -16.61 -5.45 -7.95
C ASP A 60 -15.41 -6.25 -7.43
N ASN A 61 -14.33 -5.55 -7.05
CA ASN A 61 -13.13 -6.15 -6.49
C ASN A 61 -13.43 -6.88 -5.17
N VAL A 62 -14.21 -6.25 -4.28
CA VAL A 62 -14.64 -6.84 -3.00
C VAL A 62 -15.56 -8.04 -3.22
N GLU A 63 -16.56 -7.94 -4.11
CA GLU A 63 -17.49 -9.03 -4.42
C GLU A 63 -16.74 -10.25 -4.96
N LYS A 64 -15.80 -10.05 -5.87
CA LYS A 64 -14.95 -11.14 -6.39
C LYS A 64 -14.13 -11.78 -5.28
N LEU A 65 -13.46 -10.98 -4.44
CA LEU A 65 -12.68 -11.48 -3.32
C LEU A 65 -13.51 -12.33 -2.37
N LEU A 66 -14.69 -11.87 -1.98
CA LEU A 66 -15.59 -12.59 -1.07
C LEU A 66 -16.10 -13.90 -1.69
N SER A 67 -16.40 -13.89 -2.98
CA SER A 67 -16.80 -15.10 -3.72
C SER A 67 -15.69 -16.16 -3.75
N GLU A 68 -14.44 -15.76 -4.00
CA GLU A 68 -13.29 -16.69 -4.00
C GLU A 68 -12.97 -17.25 -2.60
N LEU A 69 -13.40 -16.55 -1.56
CA LEU A 69 -13.23 -16.98 -0.16
C LEU A 69 -14.48 -17.64 0.45
N GLU A 70 -15.53 -17.91 -0.32
CA GLU A 70 -16.79 -18.42 0.20
C GLU A 70 -16.60 -19.71 1.01
N GLU A 71 -15.86 -20.68 0.46
CA GLU A 71 -15.59 -21.97 1.09
C GLU A 71 -14.40 -21.95 2.07
N VAL A 72 -13.71 -20.79 2.23
CA VAL A 72 -12.58 -20.68 3.15
C VAL A 72 -13.08 -20.46 4.57
N PRO A 73 -12.72 -21.36 5.53
CA PRO A 73 -13.12 -21.23 6.94
C PRO A 73 -12.60 -19.94 7.58
N ASP A 74 -13.31 -19.39 8.57
CA ASP A 74 -12.97 -18.13 9.24
C ASP A 74 -11.54 -18.12 9.80
N GLY A 75 -11.06 -19.19 10.40
CA GLY A 75 -9.69 -19.31 10.90
C GLY A 75 -8.59 -19.35 9.83
N LYS A 76 -8.93 -19.35 8.53
CA LYS A 76 -8.01 -19.39 7.39
C LYS A 76 -8.13 -18.18 6.44
N ARG A 77 -8.77 -17.11 6.90
CA ARG A 77 -9.03 -15.91 6.10
C ARG A 77 -8.03 -14.78 6.39
N SER A 78 -6.82 -15.12 6.88
CA SER A 78 -5.76 -14.15 7.18
C SER A 78 -5.38 -13.37 5.94
N ALA A 79 -5.18 -12.06 6.11
CA ALA A 79 -4.79 -11.14 5.05
C ALA A 79 -3.96 -9.98 5.60
N SER A 80 -3.30 -9.27 4.72
CA SER A 80 -2.61 -8.03 5.07
C SER A 80 -2.75 -7.00 3.96
N PHE A 81 -3.03 -5.75 4.30
CA PHE A 81 -2.65 -4.67 3.41
C PHE A 81 -1.13 -4.49 3.45
N VAL A 82 -0.54 -4.31 2.30
CA VAL A 82 0.90 -4.09 2.12
C VAL A 82 1.09 -2.81 1.31
N CYS A 83 2.00 -1.95 1.74
CA CYS A 83 2.46 -0.78 0.99
C CYS A 83 3.97 -0.89 0.82
N ALA A 84 4.44 -0.91 -0.42
CA ALA A 84 5.84 -0.83 -0.77
C ALA A 84 6.16 0.56 -1.31
N ILE A 85 7.16 1.23 -0.74
CA ILE A 85 7.63 2.54 -1.20
C ILE A 85 9.04 2.40 -1.73
N SER A 86 9.26 2.94 -2.95
CA SER A 86 10.60 3.16 -3.50
C SER A 86 10.85 4.64 -3.59
N ALA A 87 11.99 5.12 -3.09
CA ALA A 87 12.30 6.54 -3.08
C ALA A 87 13.74 6.82 -3.53
N ILE A 88 13.93 8.00 -4.12
CA ILE A 88 15.20 8.55 -4.56
C ILE A 88 15.40 9.88 -3.84
N LEU A 89 16.54 10.04 -3.19
CA LEU A 89 16.97 11.31 -2.59
C LEU A 89 18.22 11.82 -3.29
N LEU A 90 18.19 13.07 -3.69
CA LEU A 90 19.34 13.82 -4.19
C LEU A 90 19.49 15.10 -3.35
N ARG A 91 20.56 15.18 -2.55
CA ARG A 91 20.77 16.30 -1.62
C ARG A 91 21.40 17.53 -2.28
N ASN A 92 22.14 17.32 -3.34
CA ASN A 92 22.71 18.38 -4.18
C ASN A 92 22.97 17.85 -5.61
N PRO A 93 23.10 18.71 -6.64
CA PRO A 93 23.19 18.31 -8.04
C PRO A 93 24.33 17.36 -8.37
N GLU A 94 25.45 17.49 -7.69
CA GLU A 94 26.67 16.71 -7.93
C GLU A 94 26.87 15.57 -6.91
N GLY A 95 25.97 15.50 -5.94
CA GLY A 95 26.02 14.50 -4.88
C GLY A 95 25.64 13.11 -5.31
N PRO A 96 25.88 12.13 -4.44
CA PRO A 96 25.41 10.77 -4.65
C PRO A 96 23.88 10.69 -4.60
N VAL A 97 23.35 9.75 -5.35
CA VAL A 97 21.94 9.38 -5.30
C VAL A 97 21.73 8.33 -4.21
N GLU A 98 20.84 8.64 -3.29
CA GLU A 98 20.45 7.71 -2.23
C GLU A 98 19.14 7.02 -2.64
N LEU A 99 19.13 5.69 -2.60
CA LEU A 99 17.96 4.86 -2.94
C LEU A 99 17.39 4.24 -1.67
N TYR A 100 16.10 4.39 -1.47
CA TYR A 100 15.38 3.82 -0.33
C TYR A 100 14.27 2.89 -0.80
N ALA A 101 14.07 1.83 -0.04
CA ALA A 101 12.90 0.98 -0.14
C ALA A 101 12.37 0.72 1.27
N THR A 102 11.06 0.91 1.46
CA THR A 102 10.38 0.63 2.73
C THR A 102 9.10 -0.14 2.47
N GLU A 103 8.68 -0.93 3.45
CA GLU A 103 7.43 -1.67 3.39
C GLU A 103 6.67 -1.53 4.71
N GLY A 104 5.37 -1.29 4.61
CA GLY A 104 4.48 -1.29 5.75
C GLY A 104 3.38 -2.32 5.58
N ARG A 105 2.98 -2.99 6.66
CA ARG A 105 1.91 -4.00 6.68
C ARG A 105 0.87 -3.70 7.73
N LEU A 106 -0.40 -3.93 7.38
CA LEU A 106 -1.53 -3.94 8.29
C LEU A 106 -2.19 -5.32 8.22
N PRO A 107 -1.87 -6.23 9.16
CA PRO A 107 -2.49 -7.55 9.20
C PRO A 107 -3.94 -7.48 9.68
N GLY A 108 -4.74 -8.42 9.22
CA GLY A 108 -6.14 -8.58 9.59
C GLY A 108 -6.71 -9.89 9.07
N VAL A 109 -8.03 -9.96 9.04
CA VAL A 109 -8.80 -11.12 8.59
C VAL A 109 -9.89 -10.65 7.64
N ILE A 110 -10.12 -11.35 6.53
CA ILE A 110 -11.23 -10.99 5.63
C ILE A 110 -12.56 -11.41 6.26
N SER A 111 -13.43 -10.43 6.47
CA SER A 111 -14.79 -10.63 6.97
C SER A 111 -15.69 -11.35 5.96
N ARG A 112 -16.83 -11.86 6.40
CA ARG A 112 -17.82 -12.52 5.52
C ARG A 112 -18.64 -11.53 4.69
N ALA A 113 -18.75 -10.30 5.17
CA ALA A 113 -19.50 -9.22 4.53
C ALA A 113 -18.79 -7.88 4.73
N PRO A 114 -19.03 -6.90 3.87
CA PRO A 114 -18.52 -5.54 4.05
C PRO A 114 -19.13 -4.85 5.26
N HIS A 115 -18.31 -4.09 6.02
CA HIS A 115 -18.71 -3.27 7.17
C HIS A 115 -18.06 -1.89 7.09
N GLY A 116 -18.81 -0.84 7.43
CA GLY A 116 -18.37 0.54 7.35
C GLY A 116 -18.45 1.14 5.94
N THR A 117 -18.25 2.45 5.86
CA THR A 117 -18.38 3.21 4.61
C THR A 117 -17.20 4.15 4.37
N ASN A 118 -16.24 4.22 5.31
CA ASN A 118 -15.07 5.06 5.16
C ASN A 118 -14.00 4.39 4.28
N GLY A 119 -13.16 5.21 3.68
CA GLY A 119 -12.00 4.73 2.94
C GLY A 119 -12.33 4.29 1.51
N PHE A 120 -11.59 3.28 1.00
CA PHE A 120 -11.65 2.81 -0.38
C PHE A 120 -11.16 1.36 -0.49
N GLY A 121 -11.32 0.76 -1.67
CA GLY A 121 -10.82 -0.57 -1.97
C GLY A 121 -11.41 -1.64 -1.05
N TYR A 122 -10.55 -2.39 -0.39
CA TYR A 122 -10.92 -3.50 0.48
C TYR A 122 -11.07 -3.11 1.97
N ASP A 123 -11.07 -1.83 2.30
CA ASP A 123 -11.26 -1.35 3.68
C ASP A 123 -12.51 -1.93 4.36
N PRO A 124 -13.66 -2.09 3.66
CA PRO A 124 -14.86 -2.65 4.27
C PRO A 124 -14.77 -4.12 4.67
N VAL A 125 -13.79 -4.86 4.16
CA VAL A 125 -13.68 -6.31 4.40
C VAL A 125 -12.41 -6.74 5.16
N LEU A 126 -11.45 -5.85 5.38
CA LEU A 126 -10.31 -6.17 6.24
C LEU A 126 -10.67 -5.85 7.70
N TYR A 127 -11.02 -6.90 8.44
CA TYR A 127 -11.31 -6.85 9.88
C TYR A 127 -10.01 -6.86 10.68
N LEU A 128 -9.92 -5.97 11.65
CA LEU A 128 -8.78 -5.81 12.56
C LEU A 128 -9.19 -6.31 13.96
N PRO A 129 -8.71 -7.50 14.38
CA PRO A 129 -9.10 -8.09 15.66
C PRO A 129 -8.79 -7.18 16.86
N GLU A 130 -7.68 -6.45 16.84
CA GLU A 130 -7.27 -5.52 17.90
C GLU A 130 -8.26 -4.36 18.10
N TYR A 131 -9.00 -4.00 17.06
CA TYR A 131 -9.97 -2.89 17.07
C TYR A 131 -11.42 -3.37 17.13
N GLY A 132 -11.68 -4.67 16.89
CA GLY A 132 -13.03 -5.21 16.78
C GLY A 132 -13.83 -4.63 15.61
N LYS A 133 -13.18 -4.11 14.57
CA LYS A 133 -13.77 -3.35 13.45
C LYS A 133 -13.08 -3.65 12.13
N CYS A 134 -13.80 -3.48 11.03
CA CYS A 134 -13.19 -3.37 9.71
C CYS A 134 -12.50 -2.00 9.54
N VAL A 135 -11.53 -1.92 8.62
CA VAL A 135 -10.79 -0.68 8.37
C VAL A 135 -11.71 0.48 7.99
N ALA A 136 -12.79 0.19 7.24
CA ALA A 136 -13.80 1.21 6.86
C ALA A 136 -14.69 1.70 8.01
N GLU A 137 -14.56 1.13 9.20
CA GLU A 137 -15.28 1.58 10.41
C GLU A 137 -14.39 2.42 11.34
N LEU A 138 -13.10 2.58 10.99
CA LEU A 138 -12.17 3.38 11.77
C LEU A 138 -12.33 4.86 11.44
N GLU A 139 -12.13 5.69 12.46
CA GLU A 139 -11.96 7.14 12.26
C GLU A 139 -10.67 7.43 11.47
N PRO A 140 -10.65 8.49 10.65
CA PRO A 140 -9.52 8.80 9.77
C PRO A 140 -8.16 8.85 10.47
N ASP A 141 -8.09 9.48 11.64
CA ASP A 141 -6.84 9.60 12.40
C ASP A 141 -6.35 8.23 12.91
N CYS A 142 -7.27 7.41 13.40
CA CYS A 142 -6.96 6.04 13.82
C CYS A 142 -6.45 5.22 12.64
N LYS A 143 -7.17 5.26 11.51
CA LYS A 143 -6.76 4.57 10.28
C LYS A 143 -5.36 5.01 9.82
N ASN A 144 -5.07 6.32 9.81
CA ASN A 144 -3.76 6.84 9.39
C ASN A 144 -2.64 6.35 10.30
N ALA A 145 -2.87 6.32 11.62
CA ALA A 145 -1.89 5.85 12.59
C ALA A 145 -1.50 4.39 12.38
N VAL A 146 -2.45 3.50 12.06
CA VAL A 146 -2.23 2.05 11.97
C VAL A 146 -1.96 1.55 10.56
N SER A 147 -2.28 2.34 9.53
CA SER A 147 -2.27 1.91 8.13
C SER A 147 -0.89 1.43 7.65
N HIS A 148 -0.91 0.50 6.71
CA HIS A 148 0.27 0.01 5.98
C HIS A 148 1.06 1.15 5.34
N ARG A 149 0.36 2.09 4.65
CA ARG A 149 0.99 3.27 4.03
C ARG A 149 1.61 4.19 5.09
N GLY A 150 0.90 4.47 6.19
CA GLY A 150 1.44 5.26 7.30
C GLY A 150 2.70 4.64 7.92
N LYS A 151 2.74 3.31 8.06
CA LYS A 151 3.93 2.58 8.55
C LYS A 151 5.10 2.71 7.57
N ALA A 152 4.87 2.49 6.26
CA ALA A 152 5.91 2.62 5.23
C ALA A 152 6.47 4.04 5.14
N LEU A 153 5.60 5.06 5.20
CA LEU A 153 5.99 6.48 5.17
C LEU A 153 6.81 6.87 6.42
N ARG A 154 6.42 6.42 7.61
CA ARG A 154 7.21 6.66 8.82
C ARG A 154 8.61 6.06 8.72
N GLN A 155 8.74 4.83 8.20
CA GLN A 155 10.05 4.22 7.96
C GLN A 155 10.89 5.03 6.96
N LEU A 156 10.28 5.54 5.90
CA LEU A 156 10.96 6.42 4.94
C LEU A 156 11.42 7.72 5.60
N ALA A 157 10.56 8.35 6.41
CA ALA A 157 10.89 9.56 7.14
C ALA A 157 12.05 9.36 8.11
N TYR A 158 12.07 8.26 8.86
CA TYR A 158 13.20 7.93 9.74
C TYR A 158 14.52 7.81 8.97
N ARG A 159 14.50 7.14 7.82
CA ARG A 159 15.70 7.02 6.96
C ARG A 159 16.13 8.37 6.37
N TYR A 160 15.18 9.21 5.98
CA TYR A 160 15.46 10.54 5.43
C TYR A 160 16.09 11.48 6.46
N TYR A 161 15.58 11.50 7.69
CA TYR A 161 16.07 12.36 8.76
C TYR A 161 17.26 11.77 9.53
N GLY A 162 17.64 10.51 9.30
CA GLY A 162 18.72 9.84 10.02
C GLY A 162 18.39 9.60 11.50
N ILE A 163 17.13 9.52 11.86
CA ILE A 163 16.66 9.24 13.23
C ILE A 163 16.53 7.72 13.33
N TYR A 164 17.34 7.09 14.18
CA TYR A 164 17.32 5.66 14.51
C TYR A 164 16.66 5.43 15.87
#